data_769de5e5a16bdd05799c7f3f7e69f657
#
_entry.id   769de5e5a16bdd05799c7f3f7e69f657
#
_cell.length_a   1.000
_cell.length_b   1.000
_cell.length_c   1.000
_cell.angle_alpha   90.00
_cell.angle_beta   90.00
_cell.angle_gamma   90.00
#
_symmetry.space_group_name_H-M   'P 1'
#
loop_
_entity.id
_entity.type
_entity.pdbx_description
1 polymer ?
#
loop_
_entity_poly.entity_id
_entity_poly.type
_entity_poly.pdbx_seq_one_letter_code
_entity_poly.pdbx_strand_id
1 'polypeptide(L)'
;EFIRVDTFHPRPALIQVSNGQQCWLIDILEINDFSPLHEIITAPHIIKIVHAAGEDMEVFDRLLGALPEPLFDTQIGAAFCGHGASIGYSKLVQAILEIEISKDQCRSDWLARPLTDEQQHYACLDVLYLPTLFTHLKNELHRLQRTEWADEENLRQIARYRDQRDTSYN
;
A
#
# COMPACT_ATOMS: atom_id res chain seq x y z
N GLU A 1 -3.38 -6.95 -4.23
CA GLU A 1 -2.94 -7.39 -5.55
C GLU A 1 -3.97 -7.07 -6.62
N PHE A 2 -3.51 -6.74 -7.80
CA PHE A 2 -4.35 -6.44 -8.95
C PHE A 2 -3.66 -6.89 -10.25
N ILE A 3 -4.45 -7.01 -11.33
CA ILE A 3 -3.94 -7.29 -12.67
C ILE A 3 -4.18 -6.08 -13.56
N ARG A 4 -3.14 -5.67 -14.30
CA ARG A 4 -3.21 -4.65 -15.35
C ARG A 4 -2.63 -5.23 -16.64
N VAL A 5 -3.40 -6.10 -17.29
CA VAL A 5 -3.05 -6.67 -18.60
C VAL A 5 -4.18 -6.33 -19.55
N ASP A 6 -3.85 -5.62 -20.63
CA ASP A 6 -4.79 -5.20 -21.67
C ASP A 6 -6.01 -4.39 -21.17
N THR A 7 -5.88 -3.76 -19.98
CA THR A 7 -6.92 -2.92 -19.39
C THR A 7 -6.36 -1.55 -19.05
N PHE A 8 -7.17 -0.51 -19.29
CA PHE A 8 -6.80 0.87 -18.92
C PHE A 8 -6.70 1.03 -17.40
N HIS A 9 -7.56 0.34 -16.66
CA HIS A 9 -7.63 0.39 -15.21
C HIS A 9 -7.20 -0.94 -14.57
N PRO A 10 -6.61 -0.92 -13.37
CA PRO A 10 -6.29 -2.13 -12.66
C PRO A 10 -7.56 -2.91 -12.31
N ARG A 11 -7.51 -4.23 -12.43
CA ARG A 11 -8.55 -5.13 -11.93
C ARG A 11 -8.10 -5.64 -10.56
N PRO A 12 -8.70 -5.19 -9.48
CA PRO A 12 -8.34 -5.66 -8.15
C PRO A 12 -8.70 -7.14 -7.99
N ALA A 13 -7.88 -7.88 -7.30
CA ALA A 13 -8.03 -9.32 -7.09
C ALA A 13 -8.00 -9.70 -5.62
N LEU A 14 -7.17 -9.03 -4.81
CA LEU A 14 -6.97 -9.35 -3.40
C LEU A 14 -6.58 -8.08 -2.65
N ILE A 15 -7.11 -7.88 -1.45
CA ILE A 15 -6.65 -6.86 -0.52
C ILE A 15 -5.97 -7.52 0.65
N GLN A 16 -4.75 -7.10 0.93
CA GLN A 16 -3.99 -7.53 2.10
C GLN A 16 -4.03 -6.46 3.17
N VAL A 17 -4.28 -6.88 4.40
CA VAL A 17 -4.27 -6.01 5.58
C VAL A 17 -3.43 -6.65 6.67
N SER A 18 -2.57 -5.87 7.32
CA SER A 18 -1.76 -6.34 8.45
C SER A 18 -1.75 -5.32 9.58
N ASN A 19 -1.74 -5.82 10.82
CA ASN A 19 -1.46 -5.02 12.01
C ASN A 19 -0.03 -5.22 12.55
N GLY A 20 0.82 -5.91 11.79
CA GLY A 20 2.19 -6.26 12.18
C GLY A 20 2.32 -7.57 12.97
N GLN A 21 1.21 -8.17 13.42
CA GLN A 21 1.17 -9.46 14.09
C GLN A 21 0.40 -10.51 13.29
N GLN A 22 -0.66 -10.08 12.64
CA GLN A 22 -1.52 -10.90 11.81
C GLN A 22 -1.68 -10.25 10.44
N CYS A 23 -1.90 -11.08 9.44
CA CYS A 23 -2.22 -10.69 8.08
C CYS A 23 -3.58 -11.29 7.69
N TRP A 24 -4.41 -10.47 7.07
CA TRP A 24 -5.69 -10.89 6.50
C TRP A 24 -5.63 -10.72 5.00
N LEU A 25 -5.99 -11.77 4.29
CA LEU A 25 -6.19 -11.77 2.85
C LEU A 25 -7.69 -11.68 2.57
N ILE A 26 -8.11 -10.56 2.02
CA ILE A 26 -9.52 -10.28 1.73
C ILE A 26 -9.76 -10.59 0.25
N ASP A 27 -10.47 -11.68 -0.01
CA ASP A 27 -10.84 -12.09 -1.37
C ASP A 27 -12.01 -11.24 -1.87
N ILE A 28 -11.69 -10.18 -2.56
CA ILE A 28 -12.67 -9.23 -3.06
C ILE A 28 -13.53 -9.77 -4.22
N LEU A 29 -13.18 -10.93 -4.77
CA LEU A 29 -13.98 -11.60 -5.80
C LEU A 29 -15.17 -12.34 -5.19
N GLU A 30 -15.09 -12.67 -3.90
CA GLU A 30 -16.08 -13.49 -3.18
C GLU A 30 -16.97 -12.66 -2.24
N ILE A 31 -16.64 -11.38 -1.99
CA ILE A 31 -17.41 -10.51 -1.09
C ILE A 31 -18.21 -9.47 -1.86
N ASN A 32 -19.39 -9.12 -1.30
CA ASN A 32 -20.28 -8.11 -1.88
C ASN A 32 -20.47 -6.89 -0.97
N ASP A 33 -20.05 -6.96 0.30
CA ASP A 33 -20.13 -5.86 1.25
C ASP A 33 -18.72 -5.38 1.61
N PHE A 34 -18.38 -4.19 1.15
CA PHE A 34 -17.11 -3.52 1.43
C PHE A 34 -17.21 -2.48 2.55
N SER A 35 -18.36 -2.35 3.21
CA SER A 35 -18.56 -1.33 4.26
C SER A 35 -17.51 -1.41 5.38
N PRO A 36 -17.14 -2.59 5.92
CA PRO A 36 -16.12 -2.65 6.95
C PRO A 36 -14.74 -2.16 6.46
N LEU A 37 -14.40 -2.45 5.22
CA LEU A 37 -13.14 -1.99 4.62
C LEU A 37 -13.17 -0.46 4.40
N HIS A 38 -14.29 0.06 3.90
CA HIS A 38 -14.51 1.49 3.75
C HIS A 38 -14.37 2.24 5.08
N GLU A 39 -14.95 1.72 6.17
CA GLU A 39 -14.83 2.30 7.51
C GLU A 39 -13.36 2.38 7.96
N ILE A 40 -12.58 1.32 7.76
CA ILE A 40 -11.14 1.30 8.11
C ILE A 40 -10.36 2.31 7.26
N ILE A 41 -10.60 2.34 5.95
CA ILE A 41 -9.87 3.20 5.01
C ILE A 41 -10.13 4.69 5.29
N THR A 42 -11.33 5.04 5.73
CA THR A 42 -11.72 6.43 6.01
C THR A 42 -11.56 6.84 7.48
N ALA A 43 -11.29 5.89 8.39
CA ALA A 43 -11.16 6.17 9.82
C ALA A 43 -10.00 7.14 10.12
N PRO A 44 -10.25 8.33 10.69
CA PRO A 44 -9.21 9.34 10.90
C PRO A 44 -8.20 8.99 12.00
N HIS A 45 -8.53 8.04 12.86
CA HIS A 45 -7.66 7.56 13.95
C HIS A 45 -6.81 6.35 13.55
N ILE A 46 -7.00 5.81 12.35
CA ILE A 46 -6.22 4.69 11.80
C ILE A 46 -5.31 5.21 10.70
N ILE A 47 -4.00 5.13 10.89
CA ILE A 47 -3.02 5.45 9.83
C ILE A 47 -2.94 4.27 8.87
N LYS A 48 -3.18 4.52 7.59
CA LYS A 48 -3.00 3.53 6.53
C LYS A 48 -1.56 3.58 6.04
N ILE A 49 -0.83 2.51 6.31
CA ILE A 49 0.58 2.37 5.92
C ILE A 49 0.64 1.56 4.63
N VAL A 50 1.25 2.14 3.63
CA VAL A 50 1.40 1.53 2.29
C VAL A 50 2.83 1.70 1.79
N HIS A 51 3.15 1.09 0.65
CA HIS A 51 4.41 1.32 -0.06
C HIS A 51 4.14 1.61 -1.52
N ALA A 52 4.53 2.80 -2.01
CA ALA A 52 4.32 3.24 -3.39
C ALA A 52 2.82 3.27 -3.79
N ALA A 53 2.01 4.00 -3.05
CA ALA A 53 0.54 3.98 -3.06
C ALA A 53 -0.14 4.39 -4.38
N GLY A 54 0.59 4.81 -5.41
CA GLY A 54 0.02 5.42 -6.63
C GLY A 54 -1.10 4.59 -7.27
N GLU A 55 -0.86 3.31 -7.55
CA GLU A 55 -1.86 2.43 -8.15
C GLU A 55 -2.89 1.94 -7.13
N ASP A 56 -2.50 1.77 -5.87
CA ASP A 56 -3.43 1.37 -4.79
C ASP A 56 -4.53 2.41 -4.58
N MET A 57 -4.20 3.70 -4.72
CA MET A 57 -5.21 4.77 -4.63
C MET A 57 -6.30 4.62 -5.69
N GLU A 58 -5.94 4.25 -6.94
CA GLU A 58 -6.92 3.99 -8.00
C GLU A 58 -7.80 2.79 -7.65
N VAL A 59 -7.20 1.73 -7.08
CA VAL A 59 -7.94 0.53 -6.64
C VAL A 59 -8.95 0.89 -5.54
N PHE A 60 -8.53 1.62 -4.50
CA PHE A 60 -9.41 2.00 -3.40
C PHE A 60 -10.52 2.95 -3.84
N ASP A 61 -10.19 3.96 -4.64
CA ASP A 61 -11.18 4.92 -5.14
C ASP A 61 -12.26 4.21 -5.97
N ARG A 62 -11.88 3.28 -6.85
CA ARG A 62 -12.82 2.54 -7.69
C ARG A 62 -13.63 1.50 -6.93
N LEU A 63 -13.02 0.82 -5.97
CA LEU A 63 -13.66 -0.24 -5.22
C LEU A 63 -14.55 0.30 -4.09
N LEU A 64 -14.09 1.36 -3.42
CA LEU A 64 -14.71 1.87 -2.21
C LEU A 64 -15.29 3.29 -2.35
N GLY A 65 -14.96 4.01 -3.43
CA GLY A 65 -15.28 5.43 -3.56
C GLY A 65 -14.56 6.32 -2.52
N ALA A 66 -13.45 5.84 -1.96
CA ALA A 66 -12.72 6.49 -0.89
C ALA A 66 -11.22 6.30 -1.04
N LEU A 67 -10.44 7.27 -0.55
CA LEU A 67 -8.99 7.19 -0.47
C LEU A 67 -8.54 6.86 0.97
N PRO A 68 -7.39 6.18 1.12
CA PRO A 68 -6.85 5.85 2.43
C PRO A 68 -6.30 7.11 3.13
N GLU A 69 -7.05 7.64 4.07
CA GLU A 69 -6.66 8.83 4.85
C GLU A 69 -6.92 8.62 6.34
N PRO A 70 -5.96 9.00 7.23
CA PRO A 70 -4.59 9.45 6.93
C PRO A 70 -3.70 8.36 6.35
N LEU A 71 -2.82 8.73 5.43
CA LEU A 71 -1.90 7.85 4.70
C LEU A 71 -0.45 8.09 5.11
N PHE A 72 0.32 7.02 5.26
CA PHE A 72 1.77 7.06 5.30
C PHE A 72 2.34 6.11 4.25
N ASP A 73 2.97 6.65 3.23
CA ASP A 73 3.68 5.89 2.20
C ASP A 73 5.13 5.69 2.64
N THR A 74 5.51 4.44 2.90
CA THR A 74 6.87 4.10 3.34
C THR A 74 7.93 4.38 2.27
N GLN A 75 7.57 4.45 0.98
CA GLN A 75 8.49 4.88 -0.07
C GLN A 75 8.80 6.37 0.05
N ILE A 76 7.81 7.20 0.34
CA ILE A 76 8.00 8.64 0.60
C ILE A 76 8.83 8.82 1.87
N GLY A 77 8.48 8.16 2.97
CA GLY A 77 9.26 8.20 4.21
C GLY A 77 10.72 7.81 3.99
N ALA A 78 10.96 6.73 3.25
CA ALA A 78 12.30 6.25 2.92
C ALA A 78 13.10 7.27 2.07
N ALA A 79 12.45 7.95 1.14
CA ALA A 79 13.09 8.99 0.32
C ALA A 79 13.64 10.13 1.20
N PHE A 80 12.86 10.61 2.15
CA PHE A 80 13.30 11.66 3.10
C PHE A 80 14.31 11.16 4.14
N CYS A 81 14.40 9.85 4.37
CA CYS A 81 15.45 9.21 5.17
C CYS A 81 16.74 8.93 4.38
N GLY A 82 16.78 9.18 3.08
CA GLY A 82 17.99 9.01 2.24
C GLY A 82 18.13 7.63 1.59
N HIS A 83 17.08 6.78 1.60
CA HIS A 83 17.09 5.48 0.92
C HIS A 83 16.86 5.54 -0.59
N GLY A 84 16.67 6.76 -1.15
CA GLY A 84 16.37 6.99 -2.56
C GLY A 84 14.89 7.21 -2.84
N ALA A 85 14.61 7.96 -3.94
CA ALA A 85 13.25 8.46 -4.23
C ALA A 85 12.25 7.36 -4.63
N SER A 86 12.70 6.20 -5.04
CA SER A 86 11.84 5.13 -5.59
C SER A 86 12.31 3.73 -5.17
N ILE A 87 12.77 3.59 -3.93
CA ILE A 87 13.17 2.29 -3.40
C ILE A 87 11.97 1.33 -3.38
N GLY A 88 12.13 0.12 -3.90
CA GLY A 88 11.09 -0.91 -3.85
C GLY A 88 10.97 -1.54 -2.46
N TYR A 89 9.78 -2.06 -2.14
CA TYR A 89 9.45 -2.61 -0.82
C TYR A 89 10.45 -3.65 -0.30
N SER A 90 10.75 -4.69 -1.10
CA SER A 90 11.69 -5.75 -0.67
C SER A 90 13.10 -5.22 -0.39
N LYS A 91 13.56 -4.23 -1.17
CA LYS A 91 14.85 -3.58 -0.91
C LYS A 91 14.83 -2.73 0.35
N LEU A 92 13.71 -2.05 0.63
CA LEU A 92 13.55 -1.27 1.86
C LEU A 92 13.52 -2.17 3.09
N VAL A 93 12.78 -3.29 3.02
CA VAL A 93 12.75 -4.31 4.09
C VAL A 93 14.16 -4.84 4.35
N GLN A 94 14.90 -5.19 3.31
CA GLN A 94 16.28 -5.66 3.45
C GLN A 94 17.21 -4.59 4.04
N ALA A 95 17.09 -3.35 3.59
CA ALA A 95 17.95 -2.25 4.07
C ALA A 95 17.71 -1.90 5.54
N ILE A 96 16.48 -1.99 6.04
CA ILE A 96 16.12 -1.58 7.41
C ILE A 96 16.06 -2.78 8.36
N LEU A 97 15.52 -3.91 7.92
CA LEU A 97 15.24 -5.07 8.76
C LEU A 97 16.19 -6.24 8.53
N GLU A 98 17.06 -6.16 7.52
CA GLU A 98 18.00 -7.24 7.12
C GLU A 98 17.27 -8.55 6.75
N ILE A 99 16.02 -8.44 6.26
CA ILE A 99 15.19 -9.58 5.84
C ILE A 99 15.12 -9.59 4.32
N GLU A 100 15.36 -10.76 3.71
CA GLU A 100 15.15 -10.98 2.28
C GLU A 100 13.72 -11.46 2.01
N ILE A 101 13.04 -10.81 1.05
CA ILE A 101 11.72 -11.21 0.57
C ILE A 101 11.85 -11.64 -0.89
N SER A 102 11.37 -12.86 -1.20
CA SER A 102 11.28 -13.35 -2.57
C SER A 102 10.26 -12.52 -3.38
N LYS A 103 10.53 -12.38 -4.69
CA LYS A 103 9.64 -11.73 -5.66
C LYS A 103 8.96 -12.72 -6.61
N ASP A 104 8.96 -13.99 -6.28
CA ASP A 104 8.60 -15.07 -7.21
C ASP A 104 7.15 -15.00 -7.70
N GLN A 105 6.24 -14.42 -6.90
CA GLN A 105 4.82 -14.35 -7.21
C GLN A 105 4.32 -13.00 -7.76
N CYS A 106 5.20 -12.00 -7.96
CA CYS A 106 4.78 -10.66 -8.40
C CYS A 106 4.05 -10.64 -9.77
N ARG A 107 4.26 -11.66 -10.62
CA ARG A 107 3.60 -11.82 -11.94
C ARG A 107 2.63 -13.00 -11.98
N SER A 108 2.18 -13.46 -10.83
CA SER A 108 1.23 -14.55 -10.69
C SER A 108 -0.16 -14.16 -11.19
N ASP A 109 -0.98 -15.15 -11.58
CA ASP A 109 -2.39 -14.90 -11.90
C ASP A 109 -3.19 -14.76 -10.60
N TRP A 110 -3.35 -13.50 -10.17
CA TRP A 110 -4.07 -13.14 -8.95
C TRP A 110 -5.60 -13.27 -9.06
N LEU A 111 -6.14 -13.49 -10.26
CA LEU A 111 -7.57 -13.74 -10.46
C LEU A 111 -7.93 -15.23 -10.39
N ALA A 112 -6.95 -16.14 -10.50
CA ALA A 112 -7.18 -17.56 -10.36
C ALA A 112 -7.59 -17.92 -8.92
N ARG A 113 -8.49 -18.91 -8.79
CA ARG A 113 -8.92 -19.46 -7.51
C ARG A 113 -8.91 -20.99 -7.55
N PRO A 114 -8.54 -21.66 -6.44
CA PRO A 114 -8.03 -21.08 -5.20
C PRO A 114 -6.63 -20.47 -5.36
N LEU A 115 -6.26 -19.51 -4.50
CA LEU A 115 -4.89 -19.05 -4.41
C LEU A 115 -3.99 -20.18 -3.89
N THR A 116 -2.78 -20.29 -4.44
CA THR A 116 -1.79 -21.25 -3.93
C THR A 116 -1.23 -20.79 -2.57
N ASP A 117 -0.64 -21.70 -1.83
CA ASP A 117 0.01 -21.38 -0.54
C ASP A 117 1.15 -20.37 -0.74
N GLU A 118 1.89 -20.47 -1.85
CA GLU A 118 2.96 -19.54 -2.21
C GLU A 118 2.40 -18.14 -2.50
N GLN A 119 1.27 -18.03 -3.21
CA GLN A 119 0.60 -16.75 -3.44
C GLN A 119 0.13 -16.12 -2.14
N GLN A 120 -0.51 -16.90 -1.26
CA GLN A 120 -0.98 -16.43 0.04
C GLN A 120 0.19 -15.95 0.92
N HIS A 121 1.27 -16.71 0.95
CA HIS A 121 2.48 -16.34 1.68
C HIS A 121 3.09 -15.06 1.14
N TYR A 122 3.26 -14.94 -0.17
CA TYR A 122 3.75 -13.74 -0.83
C TYR A 122 2.90 -12.51 -0.51
N ALA A 123 1.58 -12.61 -0.66
CA ALA A 123 0.64 -11.52 -0.38
C ALA A 123 0.72 -11.04 1.08
N CYS A 124 0.89 -11.97 2.03
CA CYS A 124 1.11 -11.62 3.43
C CYS A 124 2.43 -10.86 3.65
N LEU A 125 3.51 -11.30 3.01
CA LEU A 125 4.81 -10.63 3.15
C LEU A 125 4.82 -9.19 2.64
N ASP A 126 4.01 -8.87 1.63
CA ASP A 126 3.90 -7.52 1.07
C ASP A 126 3.33 -6.48 2.05
N VAL A 127 2.68 -6.90 3.12
CA VAL A 127 2.11 -6.00 4.13
C VAL A 127 2.62 -6.24 5.54
N LEU A 128 3.22 -7.39 5.82
CA LEU A 128 3.60 -7.83 7.17
C LEU A 128 4.58 -6.87 7.83
N TYR A 129 5.54 -6.37 7.08
CA TYR A 129 6.62 -5.51 7.61
C TYR A 129 6.29 -4.02 7.57
N LEU A 130 5.19 -3.59 6.97
CA LEU A 130 4.82 -2.18 6.85
C LEU A 130 4.75 -1.46 8.20
N PRO A 131 4.12 -2.00 9.27
CA PRO A 131 4.10 -1.33 10.57
C PRO A 131 5.48 -1.17 11.20
N THR A 132 6.37 -2.16 11.02
CA THR A 132 7.74 -2.08 11.52
C THR A 132 8.56 -1.04 10.76
N LEU A 133 8.43 -1.00 9.42
CA LEU A 133 9.05 0.03 8.58
C LEU A 133 8.55 1.42 8.95
N PHE A 134 7.23 1.58 9.18
CA PHE A 134 6.64 2.85 9.61
C PHE A 134 7.29 3.35 10.90
N THR A 135 7.39 2.50 11.93
CA THR A 135 8.00 2.88 13.21
C THR A 135 9.46 3.31 13.02
N HIS A 136 10.21 2.56 12.23
CA HIS A 136 11.63 2.86 11.94
C HIS A 136 11.78 4.20 11.21
N LEU A 137 11.01 4.39 10.13
CA LEU A 137 11.05 5.60 9.32
C LEU A 137 10.56 6.83 10.08
N LYS A 138 9.52 6.72 10.91
CA LYS A 138 9.06 7.86 11.76
C LYS A 138 10.12 8.30 12.73
N ASN A 139 10.82 7.37 13.39
CA ASN A 139 11.92 7.68 14.30
C ASN A 139 13.08 8.36 13.55
N GLU A 140 13.44 7.86 12.38
CA GLU A 140 14.52 8.45 11.57
C GLU A 140 14.15 9.82 11.02
N LEU A 141 12.92 10.01 10.52
CA LEU A 141 12.41 11.31 10.09
C LEU A 141 12.44 12.35 11.22
N HIS A 142 12.06 11.94 12.43
CA HIS A 142 12.13 12.80 13.62
C HIS A 142 13.58 13.17 13.93
N ARG A 143 14.50 12.21 13.94
CA ARG A 143 15.94 12.44 14.15
C ARG A 143 16.52 13.42 13.13
N LEU A 144 16.11 13.29 11.86
CA LEU A 144 16.54 14.15 10.76
C LEU A 144 15.80 15.50 10.68
N GLN A 145 14.80 15.72 11.53
CA GLN A 145 13.90 16.89 11.49
C GLN A 145 13.17 17.06 10.13
N ARG A 146 12.73 15.92 9.55
CA ARG A 146 12.07 15.86 8.22
C ARG A 146 10.65 15.31 8.29
N THR A 147 10.08 15.17 9.47
CA THR A 147 8.72 14.61 9.66
C THR A 147 7.68 15.43 8.89
N GLU A 148 7.71 16.76 9.02
CA GLU A 148 6.75 17.64 8.35
C GLU A 148 6.84 17.56 6.82
N TRP A 149 8.04 17.42 6.26
CA TRP A 149 8.23 17.27 4.82
C TRP A 149 7.62 15.95 4.30
N ALA A 150 7.81 14.85 5.03
CA ALA A 150 7.24 13.57 4.67
C ALA A 150 5.71 13.59 4.81
N ASP A 151 5.18 14.19 5.87
CA ASP A 151 3.74 14.30 6.09
C ASP A 151 3.09 15.18 5.00
N GLU A 152 3.71 16.32 4.63
CA GLU A 152 3.25 17.17 3.55
C GLU A 152 3.26 16.46 2.19
N GLU A 153 4.30 15.66 1.88
CA GLU A 153 4.37 14.93 0.61
C GLU A 153 3.33 13.80 0.54
N ASN A 154 3.02 13.13 1.65
CA ASN A 154 1.91 12.18 1.72
C ASN A 154 0.56 12.86 1.40
N LEU A 155 0.30 14.05 1.95
CA LEU A 155 -0.90 14.82 1.64
C LEU A 155 -0.93 15.28 0.17
N ARG A 156 0.21 15.72 -0.37
CA ARG A 156 0.33 16.12 -1.78
C ARG A 156 0.08 14.94 -2.73
N GLN A 157 0.51 13.74 -2.39
CA GLN A 157 0.27 12.54 -3.19
C GLN A 157 -1.23 12.30 -3.35
N ILE A 158 -2.00 12.39 -2.25
CA ILE A 158 -3.45 12.23 -2.28
C ILE A 158 -4.12 13.37 -3.07
N ALA A 159 -3.70 14.61 -2.87
CA ALA A 159 -4.23 15.76 -3.59
C ALA A 159 -4.00 15.63 -5.11
N ARG A 160 -2.77 15.26 -5.52
CA ARG A 160 -2.45 15.01 -6.94
C ARG A 160 -3.34 13.92 -7.56
N TYR A 161 -3.61 12.84 -6.83
CA TYR A 161 -4.51 11.81 -7.33
C TYR A 161 -5.94 12.35 -7.53
N ARG A 162 -6.48 13.12 -6.58
CA ARG A 162 -7.80 13.77 -6.70
C ARG A 162 -7.89 14.67 -7.91
N ASP A 163 -6.91 15.53 -8.11
CA ASP A 163 -6.85 16.47 -9.25
C ASP A 163 -6.81 15.73 -10.59
N GLN A 164 -6.03 14.64 -10.69
CA GLN A 164 -5.94 13.81 -11.89
C GLN A 164 -7.27 13.10 -12.18
N ARG A 165 -7.90 12.53 -11.16
CA ARG A 165 -9.21 11.90 -11.27
C ARG A 165 -10.25 12.86 -11.81
N ASP A 166 -10.38 14.03 -11.20
CA ASP A 166 -11.39 15.04 -11.55
C ASP A 166 -11.17 15.60 -12.97
N THR A 167 -9.92 15.67 -13.43
CA THR A 167 -9.58 16.07 -14.81
C THR A 167 -9.94 14.98 -15.83
N SER A 168 -9.92 13.72 -15.46
CA SER A 168 -10.21 12.59 -16.36
C SER A 168 -11.71 12.39 -16.61
N TYR A 169 -12.57 13.01 -15.80
CA TYR A 169 -14.03 12.97 -15.94
C TYR A 169 -14.64 14.19 -16.67
N ASN A 170 -13.82 15.17 -17.06
CA ASN A 170 -14.19 16.34 -17.85
C ASN A 170 -13.69 16.21 -19.29
#